data_3e5562e9458654198c1cd28ce3cf19c9
#
_entry.id   3e5562e9458654198c1cd28ce3cf19c9
#
_cell.length_a   1.000
_cell.length_b   1.000
_cell.length_c   1.000
_cell.angle_alpha   90.00
_cell.angle_beta   90.00
_cell.angle_gamma   90.00
#
_symmetry.space_group_name_H-M   'P 1'
#
loop_
_entity.id
_entity.type
_entity.pdbx_description
1 polymer ?
#
loop_
_entity_poly.entity_id
_entity_poly.type
_entity_poly.pdbx_seq_one_letter_code
_entity_poly.pdbx_strand_id
1 'polypeptide(L)'
;MPQAAQSWMQILAWLCLGNILYVGWVAMRQKNLNLLIGNSSVAHMGMIFLGIASLNLIGVTGAVVIMVAHGFLAALTFGLSGYVYHQTGTLEMNELGGLAKKLRFIGVAFVMAAMAGCGLPGFLNFVGEVSVFFGAWQVEGLRWITVLAVWGALVIGAVYMLRAVRAVMHGPARDGATYATEVSDANLWQKLPYALLIASLLVFGFFPKLLTEKISPVTERIVGMATALPTQPELPTA
;
A
#
# COMPACT_ATOMS: atom_id res chain seq x y z
N MET A 1 2.64 0.97 29.94
CA MET A 1 1.66 1.80 29.17
C MET A 1 0.53 1.00 28.46
N PRO A 2 0.23 -0.27 28.79
CA PRO A 2 -0.78 -1.06 28.04
C PRO A 2 -2.20 -0.48 28.14
N GLN A 3 -2.62 0.00 29.31
CA GLN A 3 -3.96 0.60 29.49
C GLN A 3 -4.15 1.87 28.65
N ALA A 4 -3.14 2.74 28.59
CA ALA A 4 -3.18 3.91 27.74
C ALA A 4 -3.26 3.53 26.25
N ALA A 5 -2.54 2.48 25.81
CA ALA A 5 -2.64 1.99 24.45
C ALA A 5 -4.08 1.56 24.12
N GLN A 6 -4.73 0.73 24.97
CA GLN A 6 -6.10 0.29 24.75
C GLN A 6 -7.10 1.45 24.65
N SER A 7 -6.96 2.48 25.49
CA SER A 7 -7.85 3.64 25.49
C SER A 7 -7.74 4.50 24.21
N TRP A 8 -6.53 4.59 23.62
CA TRP A 8 -6.29 5.42 22.46
C TRP A 8 -6.43 4.71 21.11
N MET A 9 -6.43 3.37 21.09
CA MET A 9 -6.48 2.62 19.84
C MET A 9 -7.76 2.84 19.04
N GLN A 10 -8.90 3.06 19.71
CA GLN A 10 -10.14 3.37 19.01
C GLN A 10 -10.10 4.73 18.32
N ILE A 11 -9.51 5.74 18.97
CA ILE A 11 -9.31 7.06 18.37
C ILE A 11 -8.35 6.96 17.19
N LEU A 12 -7.25 6.22 17.35
CA LEU A 12 -6.31 5.94 16.27
C LEU A 12 -7.01 5.29 15.08
N ALA A 13 -7.87 4.29 15.32
CA ALA A 13 -8.60 3.62 14.23
C ALA A 13 -9.54 4.56 13.47
N TRP A 14 -10.22 5.50 14.14
CA TRP A 14 -11.00 6.53 13.47
C TRP A 14 -10.14 7.49 12.63
N LEU A 15 -8.97 7.87 13.13
CA LEU A 15 -8.01 8.68 12.37
C LEU A 15 -7.49 7.92 11.15
N CYS A 16 -7.25 6.61 11.28
CA CYS A 16 -6.86 5.74 10.17
C CYS A 16 -7.94 5.66 9.11
N LEU A 17 -9.19 5.48 9.51
CA LEU A 17 -10.32 5.50 8.59
C LEU A 17 -10.41 6.84 7.85
N GLY A 18 -10.32 7.95 8.58
CA GLY A 18 -10.28 9.28 8.00
C GLY A 18 -9.15 9.45 6.98
N ASN A 19 -7.97 8.95 7.31
CA ASN A 19 -6.82 8.95 6.40
C ASN A 19 -7.11 8.12 5.13
N ILE A 20 -7.57 6.88 5.26
CA ILE A 20 -7.85 6.00 4.10
C ILE A 20 -8.87 6.66 3.15
N LEU A 21 -9.97 7.15 3.69
CA LEU A 21 -11.05 7.72 2.89
C LEU A 21 -10.66 9.09 2.30
N TYR A 22 -10.18 10.01 3.14
CA TYR A 22 -9.87 11.38 2.73
C TYR A 22 -8.70 11.43 1.75
N VAL A 23 -7.57 10.79 2.12
CA VAL A 23 -6.37 10.81 1.25
C VAL A 23 -6.59 10.00 -0.02
N GLY A 24 -7.35 8.89 0.05
CA GLY A 24 -7.79 8.16 -1.14
C GLY A 24 -8.63 9.04 -2.08
N TRP A 25 -9.54 9.84 -1.53
CA TRP A 25 -10.31 10.80 -2.31
C TRP A 25 -9.45 11.90 -2.93
N VAL A 26 -8.47 12.42 -2.17
CA VAL A 26 -7.47 13.37 -2.69
C VAL A 26 -6.68 12.75 -3.84
N ALA A 27 -6.24 11.49 -3.70
CA ALA A 27 -5.53 10.76 -4.75
C ALA A 27 -6.35 10.67 -6.05
N MET A 28 -7.66 10.43 -5.96
CA MET A 28 -8.55 10.41 -7.13
C MET A 28 -8.62 11.75 -7.89
N ARG A 29 -8.31 12.86 -7.25
CA ARG A 29 -8.36 14.20 -7.87
C ARG A 29 -6.99 14.67 -8.39
N GLN A 30 -5.92 13.96 -8.08
CA GLN A 30 -4.58 14.34 -8.53
C GLN A 30 -4.45 14.24 -10.06
N LYS A 31 -3.80 15.25 -10.63
CA LYS A 31 -3.45 15.30 -12.05
C LYS A 31 -2.00 14.91 -12.30
N ASN A 32 -1.15 15.09 -11.31
CA ASN A 32 0.26 14.72 -11.33
C ASN A 32 0.45 13.30 -10.81
N LEU A 33 1.21 12.48 -11.55
CA LEU A 33 1.43 11.07 -11.26
C LEU A 33 2.12 10.87 -9.90
N ASN A 34 3.17 11.64 -9.59
CA ASN A 34 3.87 11.51 -8.31
C ASN A 34 3.00 11.92 -7.12
N LEU A 35 2.17 12.94 -7.27
CA LEU A 35 1.23 13.33 -6.22
C LEU A 35 0.15 12.26 -6.01
N LEU A 36 -0.28 11.59 -7.06
CA LEU A 36 -1.21 10.46 -6.95
C LEU A 36 -0.55 9.30 -6.18
N ILE A 37 0.66 8.89 -6.57
CA ILE A 37 1.43 7.82 -5.91
C ILE A 37 1.71 8.19 -4.45
N GLY A 38 2.13 9.43 -4.17
CA GLY A 38 2.38 9.92 -2.82
C GLY A 38 1.13 9.85 -1.93
N ASN A 39 -0.02 10.32 -2.41
CA ASN A 39 -1.28 10.20 -1.66
C ASN A 39 -1.71 8.73 -1.48
N SER A 40 -1.53 7.88 -2.49
CA SER A 40 -1.74 6.43 -2.35
C SER A 40 -0.87 5.85 -1.23
N SER A 41 0.40 6.25 -1.16
CA SER A 41 1.32 5.84 -0.09
C SER A 41 0.81 6.24 1.30
N VAL A 42 0.34 7.47 1.46
CA VAL A 42 -0.24 7.95 2.73
C VAL A 42 -1.51 7.17 3.11
N ALA A 43 -2.37 6.82 2.14
CA ALA A 43 -3.55 6.01 2.41
C ALA A 43 -3.19 4.59 2.90
N HIS A 44 -2.13 3.96 2.36
CA HIS A 44 -1.62 2.67 2.85
C HIS A 44 -1.10 2.76 4.29
N MET A 45 -0.53 3.90 4.71
CA MET A 45 -0.15 4.10 6.12
C MET A 45 -1.36 4.01 7.04
N GLY A 46 -2.53 4.49 6.62
CA GLY A 46 -3.77 4.34 7.37
C GLY A 46 -4.13 2.87 7.64
N MET A 47 -3.92 1.98 6.66
CA MET A 47 -4.15 0.54 6.85
C MET A 47 -3.14 -0.09 7.81
N ILE A 48 -1.86 0.30 7.73
CA ILE A 48 -0.81 -0.16 8.65
C ILE A 48 -1.18 0.20 10.09
N PHE A 49 -1.53 1.46 10.34
CA PHE A 49 -1.91 1.91 11.67
C PHE A 49 -3.24 1.31 12.16
N LEU A 50 -4.19 0.99 11.26
CA LEU A 50 -5.41 0.25 11.61
C LEU A 50 -5.06 -1.17 12.11
N GLY A 51 -4.11 -1.84 11.46
CA GLY A 51 -3.60 -3.14 11.91
C GLY A 51 -2.95 -3.06 13.30
N ILE A 52 -2.18 -2.01 13.56
CA ILE A 52 -1.60 -1.77 14.89
C ILE A 52 -2.69 -1.48 15.92
N ALA A 53 -3.71 -0.70 15.56
CA ALA A 53 -4.83 -0.35 16.43
C ALA A 53 -5.68 -1.56 16.85
N SER A 54 -5.63 -2.66 16.12
CA SER A 54 -6.33 -3.90 16.49
C SER A 54 -5.73 -4.59 17.72
N LEU A 55 -4.49 -4.31 18.09
CA LEU A 55 -3.76 -4.90 19.22
C LEU A 55 -3.86 -6.44 19.32
N ASN A 56 -4.03 -7.12 18.19
CA ASN A 56 -4.00 -8.58 18.14
C ASN A 56 -2.93 -9.08 17.16
N LEU A 57 -2.56 -10.35 17.30
CA LEU A 57 -1.47 -10.95 16.55
C LEU A 57 -1.69 -10.86 15.03
N ILE A 58 -2.90 -11.11 14.56
CA ILE A 58 -3.22 -11.15 13.13
C ILE A 58 -3.07 -9.75 12.51
N GLY A 59 -3.68 -8.74 13.14
CA GLY A 59 -3.65 -7.37 12.62
C GLY A 59 -2.26 -6.73 12.70
N VAL A 60 -1.54 -6.93 13.81
CA VAL A 60 -0.17 -6.39 13.96
C VAL A 60 0.80 -7.09 13.01
N THR A 61 0.69 -8.41 12.84
CA THR A 61 1.50 -9.14 11.83
C THR A 61 1.16 -8.65 10.42
N GLY A 62 -0.12 -8.47 10.10
CA GLY A 62 -0.56 -7.89 8.84
C GLY A 62 -0.01 -6.48 8.59
N ALA A 63 0.01 -5.63 9.62
CA ALA A 63 0.60 -4.30 9.53
C ALA A 63 2.09 -4.35 9.13
N VAL A 64 2.88 -5.23 9.77
CA VAL A 64 4.31 -5.40 9.42
C VAL A 64 4.47 -5.95 8.01
N VAL A 65 3.62 -6.90 7.59
CA VAL A 65 3.63 -7.40 6.20
C VAL A 65 3.33 -6.28 5.21
N ILE A 66 2.34 -5.41 5.49
CA ILE A 66 2.07 -4.24 4.62
C ILE A 66 3.27 -3.29 4.61
N MET A 67 3.95 -3.03 5.73
CA MET A 67 5.13 -2.16 5.75
C MET A 67 6.20 -2.66 4.77
N VAL A 68 6.48 -3.95 4.76
CA VAL A 68 7.45 -4.56 3.83
C VAL A 68 6.95 -4.49 2.39
N ALA A 69 5.70 -4.89 2.15
CA ALA A 69 5.06 -4.85 0.84
C ALA A 69 5.03 -3.44 0.26
N HIS A 70 4.66 -2.47 1.10
CA HIS A 70 4.60 -1.06 0.71
C HIS A 70 5.98 -0.50 0.38
N GLY A 71 7.02 -0.90 1.09
CA GLY A 71 8.40 -0.53 0.76
C GLY A 71 8.78 -0.96 -0.66
N PHE A 72 8.50 -2.21 -1.05
CA PHE A 72 8.74 -2.69 -2.42
C PHE A 72 7.85 -1.98 -3.43
N LEU A 73 6.57 -1.78 -3.10
CA LEU A 73 5.62 -1.10 -3.97
C LEU A 73 5.99 0.37 -4.21
N ALA A 74 6.36 1.10 -3.16
CA ALA A 74 6.77 2.50 -3.26
C ALA A 74 8.05 2.65 -4.10
N ALA A 75 9.07 1.82 -3.84
CA ALA A 75 10.28 1.81 -4.65
C ALA A 75 9.96 1.54 -6.13
N LEU A 76 9.07 0.59 -6.42
CA LEU A 76 8.64 0.26 -7.78
C LEU A 76 7.88 1.42 -8.43
N THR A 77 6.86 1.97 -7.78
CA THR A 77 5.99 3.00 -8.37
C THR A 77 6.72 4.32 -8.57
N PHE A 78 7.49 4.78 -7.59
CA PHE A 78 8.30 6.00 -7.74
C PHE A 78 9.45 5.82 -8.75
N GLY A 79 10.07 4.64 -8.78
CA GLY A 79 11.08 4.32 -9.80
C GLY A 79 10.50 4.36 -11.21
N LEU A 80 9.33 3.75 -11.42
CA LEU A 80 8.63 3.77 -12.71
C LEU A 80 8.17 5.17 -13.11
N SER A 81 7.67 5.97 -12.16
CA SER A 81 7.29 7.36 -12.45
C SER A 81 8.52 8.21 -12.79
N GLY A 82 9.65 7.99 -12.11
CA GLY A 82 10.93 8.62 -12.44
C GLY A 82 11.41 8.27 -13.86
N TYR A 83 11.24 7.00 -14.26
CA TYR A 83 11.54 6.59 -15.63
C TYR A 83 10.64 7.29 -16.66
N VAL A 84 9.32 7.35 -16.39
CA VAL A 84 8.37 8.07 -17.24
C VAL A 84 8.79 9.54 -17.36
N TYR A 85 9.12 10.19 -16.24
CA TYR A 85 9.59 11.59 -16.26
C TYR A 85 10.84 11.78 -17.08
N HIS A 86 11.83 10.90 -16.94
CA HIS A 86 13.08 10.96 -17.71
C HIS A 86 12.82 10.84 -19.23
N GLN A 87 11.83 10.05 -19.64
CA GLN A 87 11.48 9.86 -21.04
C GLN A 87 10.57 10.96 -21.61
N THR A 88 9.76 11.60 -20.79
CA THR A 88 8.69 12.50 -21.27
C THR A 88 8.87 13.95 -20.83
N GLY A 89 9.69 14.21 -19.80
CA GLY A 89 9.86 15.54 -19.20
C GLY A 89 8.68 16.01 -18.35
N THR A 90 7.59 15.23 -18.26
CA THR A 90 6.39 15.61 -17.52
C THR A 90 5.82 14.45 -16.72
N LEU A 91 5.11 14.75 -15.62
CA LEU A 91 4.32 13.81 -14.83
C LEU A 91 2.83 14.19 -14.81
N GLU A 92 2.44 15.22 -15.55
CA GLU A 92 1.04 15.60 -15.69
C GLU A 92 0.32 14.55 -16.53
N MET A 93 -0.55 13.78 -15.89
CA MET A 93 -1.28 12.68 -16.54
C MET A 93 -2.14 13.14 -17.72
N ASN A 94 -2.48 14.44 -17.75
CA ASN A 94 -3.20 15.02 -18.86
C ASN A 94 -2.34 15.24 -20.10
N GLU A 95 -1.03 15.26 -19.96
CA GLU A 95 -0.05 15.42 -21.04
C GLU A 95 0.51 14.07 -21.49
N LEU A 96 0.31 13.02 -20.66
CA LEU A 96 0.74 11.65 -20.93
C LEU A 96 -0.38 10.87 -21.64
N GLY A 97 -0.02 9.80 -22.33
CA GLY A 97 -0.97 8.88 -22.95
C GLY A 97 -0.30 7.92 -23.92
N GLY A 98 -0.83 6.70 -24.02
CA GLY A 98 -0.38 5.70 -24.99
C GLY A 98 1.04 5.18 -24.80
N LEU A 99 1.69 5.44 -23.66
CA LEU A 99 3.10 5.11 -23.43
C LEU A 99 3.36 3.60 -23.49
N ALA A 100 2.40 2.74 -23.17
CA ALA A 100 2.58 1.29 -23.24
C ALA A 100 2.94 0.76 -24.63
N LYS A 101 2.62 1.49 -25.69
CA LYS A 101 2.99 1.12 -27.07
C LYS A 101 4.49 1.24 -27.32
N LYS A 102 5.14 2.23 -26.70
CA LYS A 102 6.58 2.52 -26.83
C LYS A 102 7.37 1.90 -25.68
N LEU A 103 6.89 2.04 -24.46
CA LEU A 103 7.48 1.54 -23.22
C LEU A 103 6.84 0.20 -22.82
N ARG A 104 7.12 -0.87 -23.56
CA ARG A 104 6.45 -2.16 -23.36
C ARG A 104 6.71 -2.76 -21.98
N PHE A 105 7.97 -2.86 -21.58
CA PHE A 105 8.35 -3.40 -20.28
C PHE A 105 7.89 -2.50 -19.13
N ILE A 106 8.18 -1.21 -19.22
CA ILE A 106 7.77 -0.21 -18.21
C ILE A 106 6.25 -0.17 -18.08
N GLY A 107 5.52 -0.26 -19.20
CA GLY A 107 4.05 -0.31 -19.20
C GLY A 107 3.51 -1.53 -18.46
N VAL A 108 4.05 -2.72 -18.71
CA VAL A 108 3.67 -3.94 -17.97
C VAL A 108 4.02 -3.81 -16.49
N ALA A 109 5.24 -3.34 -16.17
CA ALA A 109 5.67 -3.13 -14.79
C ALA A 109 4.76 -2.12 -14.05
N PHE A 110 4.32 -1.07 -14.72
CA PHE A 110 3.41 -0.08 -14.16
C PHE A 110 2.02 -0.66 -13.89
N VAL A 111 1.49 -1.48 -14.80
CA VAL A 111 0.23 -2.20 -14.59
C VAL A 111 0.34 -3.15 -13.41
N MET A 112 1.42 -3.94 -13.31
CA MET A 112 1.64 -4.85 -12.18
C MET A 112 1.77 -4.08 -10.86
N ALA A 113 2.47 -2.94 -10.85
CA ALA A 113 2.56 -2.08 -9.68
C ALA A 113 1.19 -1.53 -9.25
N ALA A 114 0.36 -1.11 -10.21
CA ALA A 114 -1.00 -0.67 -9.94
C ALA A 114 -1.88 -1.80 -9.39
N MET A 115 -1.79 -3.01 -9.93
CA MET A 115 -2.50 -4.19 -9.43
C MET A 115 -2.07 -4.54 -8.00
N ALA A 116 -0.77 -4.49 -7.70
CA ALA A 116 -0.26 -4.68 -6.34
C ALA A 116 -0.79 -3.61 -5.39
N GLY A 117 -0.84 -2.34 -5.82
CA GLY A 117 -1.38 -1.21 -5.04
C GLY A 117 -2.89 -1.23 -4.86
N CYS A 118 -3.62 -1.98 -5.69
CA CYS A 118 -5.06 -2.23 -5.53
C CYS A 118 -5.37 -3.42 -4.61
N GLY A 119 -4.35 -4.05 -4.00
CA GLY A 119 -4.56 -5.25 -3.18
C GLY A 119 -5.04 -6.46 -3.99
N LEU A 120 -4.53 -6.66 -5.22
CA LEU A 120 -4.91 -7.83 -6.01
C LEU A 120 -4.31 -9.11 -5.43
N PRO A 121 -5.09 -10.22 -5.32
CA PRO A 121 -4.57 -11.51 -4.89
C PRO A 121 -3.35 -11.95 -5.72
N GLY A 122 -2.32 -12.49 -5.05
CA GLY A 122 -1.05 -12.87 -5.65
C GLY A 122 0.10 -11.91 -5.34
N PHE A 123 -0.21 -10.68 -4.91
CA PHE A 123 0.80 -9.73 -4.42
C PHE A 123 0.84 -9.68 -2.89
N LEU A 124 2.02 -9.37 -2.35
CA LEU A 124 2.24 -9.32 -0.90
C LEU A 124 1.31 -8.32 -0.19
N ASN A 125 0.97 -7.20 -0.83
CA ASN A 125 0.04 -6.21 -0.30
C ASN A 125 -1.29 -6.83 0.10
N PHE A 126 -1.88 -7.68 -0.75
CA PHE A 126 -3.13 -8.38 -0.47
C PHE A 126 -3.08 -9.19 0.83
N VAL A 127 -1.99 -9.95 1.03
CA VAL A 127 -1.81 -10.78 2.23
C VAL A 127 -1.82 -9.92 3.50
N GLY A 128 -1.10 -8.81 3.48
CA GLY A 128 -1.06 -7.89 4.60
C GLY A 128 -2.40 -7.19 4.84
N GLU A 129 -3.06 -6.69 3.80
CA GLU A 129 -4.36 -6.01 3.87
C GLU A 129 -5.45 -6.93 4.44
N VAL A 130 -5.56 -8.14 3.91
CA VAL A 130 -6.50 -9.14 4.41
C VAL A 130 -6.24 -9.47 5.87
N SER A 131 -4.96 -9.62 6.27
CA SER A 131 -4.61 -9.87 7.67
C SER A 131 -4.98 -8.70 8.58
N VAL A 132 -4.74 -7.45 8.15
CA VAL A 132 -5.16 -6.26 8.90
C VAL A 132 -6.67 -6.21 9.05
N PHE A 133 -7.42 -6.45 7.98
CA PHE A 133 -8.88 -6.42 8.02
C PHE A 133 -9.45 -7.51 8.92
N PHE A 134 -8.92 -8.75 8.86
CA PHE A 134 -9.33 -9.81 9.77
C PHE A 134 -8.96 -9.49 11.22
N GLY A 135 -7.77 -8.97 11.47
CA GLY A 135 -7.36 -8.56 12.82
C GLY A 135 -8.25 -7.46 13.38
N ALA A 136 -8.51 -6.40 12.62
CA ALA A 136 -9.38 -5.31 13.06
C ALA A 136 -10.83 -5.74 13.23
N TRP A 137 -11.33 -6.65 12.38
CA TRP A 137 -12.69 -7.20 12.50
C TRP A 137 -12.94 -7.99 13.80
N GLN A 138 -11.93 -8.66 14.33
CA GLN A 138 -12.03 -9.40 15.59
C GLN A 138 -12.28 -8.49 16.80
N VAL A 139 -11.91 -7.21 16.70
CA VAL A 139 -12.13 -6.22 17.75
C VAL A 139 -13.52 -5.61 17.57
N GLU A 140 -14.42 -5.84 18.53
CA GLU A 140 -15.83 -5.45 18.43
C GLU A 140 -16.01 -3.95 18.13
N GLY A 141 -15.28 -3.10 18.82
CA GLY A 141 -15.32 -1.64 18.61
C GLY A 141 -14.76 -1.16 17.25
N LEU A 142 -14.08 -2.01 16.47
CA LEU A 142 -13.48 -1.67 15.19
C LEU A 142 -14.23 -2.23 13.98
N ARG A 143 -15.28 -3.04 14.15
CA ARG A 143 -15.96 -3.72 13.03
C ARG A 143 -16.47 -2.76 11.97
N TRP A 144 -17.20 -1.72 12.36
CA TRP A 144 -17.70 -0.71 11.39
C TRP A 144 -16.60 0.08 10.73
N ILE A 145 -15.55 0.43 11.51
CA ILE A 145 -14.36 1.09 10.97
C ILE A 145 -13.72 0.20 9.90
N THR A 146 -13.60 -1.11 10.19
CA THR A 146 -13.03 -2.09 9.26
C THR A 146 -13.83 -2.19 7.96
N VAL A 147 -15.17 -2.28 8.04
CA VAL A 147 -16.01 -2.32 6.83
C VAL A 147 -15.79 -1.11 5.95
N LEU A 148 -15.79 0.10 6.53
CA LEU A 148 -15.57 1.34 5.78
C LEU A 148 -14.13 1.46 5.27
N ALA A 149 -13.15 0.97 6.03
CA ALA A 149 -11.74 0.95 5.62
C ALA A 149 -11.51 -0.01 4.43
N VAL A 150 -12.12 -1.21 4.46
CA VAL A 150 -12.08 -2.18 3.35
C VAL A 150 -12.68 -1.54 2.09
N TRP A 151 -13.86 -0.94 2.21
CA TRP A 151 -14.50 -0.26 1.08
C TRP A 151 -13.62 0.87 0.53
N GLY A 152 -13.08 1.72 1.40
CA GLY A 152 -12.20 2.82 1.02
C GLY A 152 -10.91 2.35 0.35
N ALA A 153 -10.23 1.38 0.94
CA ALA A 153 -8.97 0.86 0.42
C ALA A 153 -9.15 0.17 -0.94
N LEU A 154 -10.13 -0.73 -1.06
CA LEU A 154 -10.32 -1.51 -2.28
C LEU A 154 -10.97 -0.68 -3.40
N VAL A 155 -12.10 -0.01 -3.12
CA VAL A 155 -12.85 0.69 -4.18
C VAL A 155 -12.16 1.97 -4.59
N ILE A 156 -11.84 2.86 -3.63
CA ILE A 156 -11.20 4.13 -3.93
C ILE A 156 -9.78 3.87 -4.46
N GLY A 157 -9.04 2.92 -3.86
CA GLY A 157 -7.72 2.48 -4.29
C GLY A 157 -7.69 2.02 -5.74
N ALA A 158 -8.60 1.12 -6.12
CA ALA A 158 -8.72 0.65 -7.49
C ALA A 158 -9.04 1.79 -8.47
N VAL A 159 -9.96 2.69 -8.11
CA VAL A 159 -10.37 3.79 -9.00
C VAL A 159 -9.18 4.70 -9.35
N TYR A 160 -8.41 5.18 -8.36
CA TYR A 160 -7.31 6.10 -8.67
C TYR A 160 -6.13 5.39 -9.36
N MET A 161 -5.83 4.14 -9.01
CA MET A 161 -4.74 3.40 -9.66
C MET A 161 -5.08 3.04 -11.11
N LEU A 162 -6.27 2.50 -11.37
CA LEU A 162 -6.70 2.17 -12.74
C LEU A 162 -6.84 3.43 -13.60
N ARG A 163 -7.26 4.56 -13.01
CA ARG A 163 -7.25 5.85 -13.71
C ARG A 163 -5.83 6.26 -14.11
N ALA A 164 -4.84 6.09 -13.23
CA ALA A 164 -3.44 6.40 -13.56
C ALA A 164 -2.94 5.48 -14.70
N VAL A 165 -3.19 4.18 -14.61
CA VAL A 165 -2.87 3.22 -15.69
C VAL A 165 -3.49 3.66 -17.03
N ARG A 166 -4.78 3.96 -17.02
CA ARG A 166 -5.49 4.39 -18.22
C ARG A 166 -4.94 5.70 -18.79
N ALA A 167 -4.69 6.69 -17.92
CA ALA A 167 -4.24 8.01 -18.35
C ALA A 167 -2.82 7.99 -18.92
N VAL A 168 -1.90 7.23 -18.30
CA VAL A 168 -0.47 7.25 -18.63
C VAL A 168 -0.13 6.20 -19.70
N MET A 169 -0.61 4.96 -19.51
CA MET A 169 -0.19 3.81 -20.33
C MET A 169 -1.09 3.57 -21.53
N HIS A 170 -2.38 3.86 -21.40
CA HIS A 170 -3.38 3.61 -22.44
C HIS A 170 -3.95 4.93 -22.98
N GLY A 171 -4.72 4.84 -24.05
CA GLY A 171 -5.31 5.99 -24.72
C GLY A 171 -4.49 6.46 -25.94
N PRO A 172 -4.96 7.48 -26.66
CA PRO A 172 -4.23 8.06 -27.78
C PRO A 172 -3.00 8.81 -27.25
N ALA A 173 -1.87 8.68 -27.96
CA ALA A 173 -0.76 9.62 -27.78
C ALA A 173 -1.31 11.02 -28.10
N ARG A 174 -1.03 12.02 -27.25
CA ARG A 174 -1.57 13.35 -27.48
C ARG A 174 -0.84 14.04 -28.63
N ASP A 175 -1.62 14.61 -29.53
CA ASP A 175 -1.10 15.43 -30.62
C ASP A 175 -0.34 16.63 -30.03
N GLY A 176 0.90 16.81 -30.48
CA GLY A 176 1.79 17.88 -29.98
C GLY A 176 2.64 17.52 -28.74
N ALA A 177 2.57 16.30 -28.25
CA ALA A 177 3.48 15.85 -27.20
C ALA A 177 4.92 15.82 -27.75
N THR A 178 5.79 16.67 -27.22
CA THR A 178 7.21 16.80 -27.61
C THR A 178 7.99 15.49 -27.48
N TYR A 179 7.50 14.53 -26.68
CA TYR A 179 8.12 13.22 -26.51
C TYR A 179 7.73 12.18 -27.58
N ALA A 180 6.92 12.55 -28.58
CA ALA A 180 6.35 11.59 -29.54
C ALA A 180 7.40 10.85 -30.39
N THR A 181 8.63 11.36 -30.51
CA THR A 181 9.64 10.84 -31.43
C THR A 181 10.77 10.02 -30.79
N GLU A 182 11.13 10.26 -29.52
CA GLU A 182 12.37 9.72 -28.93
C GLU A 182 12.21 8.80 -27.70
N VAL A 183 10.97 8.48 -27.29
CA VAL A 183 10.73 7.62 -26.12
C VAL A 183 11.17 6.18 -26.39
N SER A 184 12.12 5.68 -25.60
CA SER A 184 12.65 4.30 -25.69
C SER A 184 12.37 3.51 -24.42
N ASP A 185 12.11 2.20 -24.57
CA ASP A 185 11.92 1.31 -23.44
C ASP A 185 13.25 1.05 -22.69
N ALA A 186 13.16 0.66 -21.43
CA ALA A 186 14.31 0.38 -20.59
C ALA A 186 15.24 -0.67 -21.20
N ASN A 187 16.54 -0.45 -21.09
CA ASN A 187 17.53 -1.46 -21.44
C ASN A 187 17.57 -2.58 -20.36
N LEU A 188 18.33 -3.67 -20.62
CA LEU A 188 18.35 -4.83 -19.74
C LEU A 188 18.74 -4.49 -18.29
N TRP A 189 19.72 -3.61 -18.11
CA TRP A 189 20.19 -3.21 -16.78
C TRP A 189 19.18 -2.36 -16.02
N GLN A 190 18.46 -1.50 -16.73
CA GLN A 190 17.40 -0.67 -16.17
C GLN A 190 16.14 -1.49 -15.81
N LYS A 191 15.89 -2.62 -16.51
CA LYS A 191 14.78 -3.53 -16.22
C LYS A 191 15.00 -4.32 -14.92
N LEU A 192 16.24 -4.63 -14.58
CA LEU A 192 16.58 -5.50 -13.46
C LEU A 192 15.99 -5.07 -12.12
N PRO A 193 16.14 -3.81 -11.65
CA PRO A 193 15.57 -3.41 -10.36
C PRO A 193 14.05 -3.51 -10.33
N TYR A 194 13.36 -3.14 -11.40
CA TYR A 194 11.90 -3.27 -11.46
C TYR A 194 11.45 -4.73 -11.45
N ALA A 195 12.14 -5.59 -12.20
CA ALA A 195 11.86 -7.02 -12.22
C ALA A 195 12.07 -7.67 -10.84
N LEU A 196 13.13 -7.29 -10.13
CA LEU A 196 13.40 -7.79 -8.76
C LEU A 196 12.30 -7.33 -7.78
N LEU A 197 11.86 -6.08 -7.83
CA LEU A 197 10.80 -5.57 -6.97
C LEU A 197 9.46 -6.28 -7.25
N ILE A 198 9.10 -6.47 -8.52
CA ILE A 198 7.90 -7.22 -8.91
C ILE A 198 8.01 -8.68 -8.45
N ALA A 199 9.14 -9.32 -8.70
CA ALA A 199 9.38 -10.70 -8.27
C ALA A 199 9.26 -10.84 -6.75
N SER A 200 9.80 -9.90 -5.97
CA SER A 200 9.66 -9.89 -4.51
C SER A 200 8.20 -9.78 -4.07
N LEU A 201 7.42 -8.87 -4.68
CA LEU A 201 5.98 -8.73 -4.39
C LEU A 201 5.21 -10.01 -4.70
N LEU A 202 5.54 -10.70 -5.80
CA LEU A 202 4.88 -11.95 -6.20
C LEU A 202 5.34 -13.14 -5.34
N VAL A 203 6.64 -13.32 -5.16
CA VAL A 203 7.18 -14.46 -4.39
C VAL A 203 6.63 -14.43 -2.96
N PHE A 204 6.71 -13.30 -2.28
CA PHE A 204 6.16 -13.19 -0.93
C PHE A 204 4.62 -13.14 -0.91
N GLY A 205 3.98 -12.77 -2.02
CA GLY A 205 2.52 -12.84 -2.16
C GLY A 205 2.01 -14.27 -2.28
N PHE A 206 2.70 -15.13 -3.05
CA PHE A 206 2.37 -16.56 -3.18
C PHE A 206 2.87 -17.41 -2.02
N PHE A 207 4.01 -17.04 -1.42
CA PHE A 207 4.63 -17.75 -0.30
C PHE A 207 4.76 -16.85 0.94
N PRO A 208 3.63 -16.37 1.51
CA PRO A 208 3.67 -15.40 2.61
C PRO A 208 4.33 -15.97 3.87
N LYS A 209 4.34 -17.30 4.05
CA LYS A 209 5.00 -17.97 5.17
C LYS A 209 6.48 -17.61 5.31
N LEU A 210 7.18 -17.34 4.19
CA LEU A 210 8.58 -16.92 4.20
C LEU A 210 8.83 -15.65 5.04
N LEU A 211 7.85 -14.77 5.09
CA LEU A 211 7.89 -13.55 5.90
C LEU A 211 7.15 -13.71 7.24
N THR A 212 5.93 -14.25 7.22
CA THR A 212 5.09 -14.30 8.43
C THR A 212 5.69 -15.17 9.53
N GLU A 213 6.37 -16.27 9.20
CA GLU A 213 7.09 -17.09 10.18
C GLU A 213 8.23 -16.35 10.89
N LYS A 214 8.83 -15.35 10.24
CA LYS A 214 9.87 -14.51 10.85
C LYS A 214 9.30 -13.35 11.63
N ILE A 215 8.14 -12.83 11.21
CA ILE A 215 7.48 -11.68 11.83
C ILE A 215 6.68 -12.09 13.07
N SER A 216 5.92 -13.18 12.99
CA SER A 216 4.98 -13.60 14.05
C SER A 216 5.59 -13.71 15.45
N PRO A 217 6.77 -14.29 15.66
CA PRO A 217 7.34 -14.39 17.01
C PRO A 217 7.63 -13.03 17.66
N VAL A 218 7.98 -12.03 16.85
CA VAL A 218 8.27 -10.68 17.33
C VAL A 218 6.96 -9.94 17.62
N THR A 219 6.00 -10.03 16.72
CA THR A 219 4.68 -9.41 16.90
C THR A 219 3.91 -10.01 18.07
N GLU A 220 4.04 -11.31 18.30
CA GLU A 220 3.47 -11.99 19.46
C GLU A 220 4.00 -11.40 20.79
N ARG A 221 5.30 -11.19 20.89
CA ARG A 221 5.91 -10.52 22.06
C ARG A 221 5.40 -9.08 22.23
N ILE A 222 5.31 -8.32 21.15
CA ILE A 222 4.83 -6.93 21.19
C ILE A 222 3.38 -6.89 21.66
N VAL A 223 2.52 -7.73 21.08
CA VAL A 223 1.11 -7.81 21.45
C VAL A 223 0.96 -8.29 22.91
N GLY A 224 1.71 -9.32 23.32
CA GLY A 224 1.72 -9.79 24.70
C GLY A 224 2.09 -8.70 25.71
N MET A 225 3.12 -7.88 25.41
CA MET A 225 3.47 -6.73 26.24
C MET A 225 2.40 -5.63 26.24
N ALA A 226 1.70 -5.42 25.13
CA ALA A 226 0.67 -4.40 25.01
C ALA A 226 -0.64 -4.79 25.69
N THR A 227 -0.93 -6.09 25.78
CA THR A 227 -2.18 -6.63 26.37
C THR A 227 -2.00 -7.16 27.78
N ALA A 228 -0.76 -7.32 28.28
CA ALA A 228 -0.51 -7.72 29.66
C ALA A 228 -1.12 -6.69 30.63
N LEU A 229 -2.09 -7.13 31.44
CA LEU A 229 -2.60 -6.33 32.54
C LEU A 229 -1.45 -6.07 33.52
N PRO A 230 -1.31 -4.84 34.07
CA PRO A 230 -0.37 -4.63 35.17
C PRO A 230 -0.80 -5.59 36.31
N THR A 231 0.12 -6.44 36.72
CA THR A 231 -0.03 -7.20 37.97
C THR A 231 -0.35 -6.17 39.04
N GLN A 232 -1.55 -6.27 39.63
CA GLN A 232 -1.86 -5.46 40.82
C GLN A 232 -0.72 -5.68 41.81
N PRO A 233 -0.11 -4.61 42.36
CA PRO A 233 0.82 -4.81 43.46
C PRO A 233 0.05 -5.57 44.54
N GLU A 234 0.58 -6.73 44.94
CA GLU A 234 0.05 -7.46 46.08
C GLU A 234 0.02 -6.49 47.26
N LEU A 235 -1.18 -6.13 47.72
CA LEU A 235 -1.32 -5.39 48.96
C LEU A 235 -0.68 -6.24 50.04
N PRO A 236 0.27 -5.71 50.84
CA PRO A 236 0.83 -6.46 51.93
C PRO A 236 -0.33 -6.88 52.85
N THR A 237 -0.50 -8.16 53.01
CA THR A 237 -1.44 -8.75 54.00
C THR A 237 -0.98 -8.30 55.38
N ALA A 238 -1.81 -7.46 56.01
CA ALA A 238 -1.63 -7.00 57.38
C ALA A 238 -1.78 -8.13 58.41
#